data_45c1eae810486b2a5b2185422b06811a
#
_entry.id   45c1eae810486b2a5b2185422b06811a
#
_cell.length_a   1.000
_cell.length_b   1.000
_cell.length_c   1.000
_cell.angle_alpha   90.00
_cell.angle_beta   90.00
_cell.angle_gamma   90.00
#
_symmetry.space_group_name_H-M   'P 1'
#
loop_
_entity.id
_entity.type
_entity.pdbx_description
1 polymer ?
#
loop_
_entity_poly.entity_id
_entity_poly.type
_entity_poly.pdbx_seq_one_letter_code
_entity_poly.pdbx_strand_id
1 'polypeptide(L)'
;NCTPKSIEAADNSYGKVLMFNNEICDTRYSKSCGGTTENFENVWEDKSIPYLKSIKDCNDHGEDYCNPNYFKDISISNYIGSVDEDSEYYRWQFEVDTSYVVQYLKLKYNIEAEIIIDLQILKAGPSGRVYQLNVIYRDKANKEKSIIINTEYNIRDLLSRSFLYSSAFTILKDKEKYTLYGKGWGHGVGLCQIGALGMSFLNKNFQEI
;
A
#
# COMPACT_ATOMS: atom_id res chain seq x y z
N ASN A 1 18.24 -14.32 -6.90
CA ASN A 1 19.16 -14.47 -8.03
C ASN A 1 19.66 -13.08 -8.43
N CYS A 2 20.99 -12.82 -8.33
CA CYS A 2 21.57 -11.57 -8.81
C CYS A 2 21.70 -11.64 -10.33
N THR A 3 21.18 -10.65 -11.03
CA THR A 3 21.41 -10.48 -12.47
C THR A 3 22.70 -9.68 -12.70
N PRO A 4 23.37 -9.79 -13.87
CA PRO A 4 24.53 -8.94 -14.19
C PRO A 4 24.25 -7.44 -13.99
N LYS A 5 23.06 -6.96 -14.39
CA LYS A 5 22.65 -5.56 -14.21
C LYS A 5 22.49 -5.16 -12.73
N SER A 6 21.99 -6.07 -11.87
CA SER A 6 21.88 -5.77 -10.44
C SER A 6 23.24 -5.72 -9.74
N ILE A 7 24.20 -6.53 -10.20
CA ILE A 7 25.60 -6.48 -9.74
C ILE A 7 26.23 -5.15 -10.16
N GLU A 8 26.13 -4.79 -11.44
CA GLU A 8 26.63 -3.51 -11.98
C GLU A 8 26.04 -2.31 -11.22
N ALA A 9 24.72 -2.32 -10.95
CA ALA A 9 24.06 -1.26 -10.19
C ALA A 9 24.60 -1.18 -8.75
N ALA A 10 24.82 -2.31 -8.10
CA ALA A 10 25.39 -2.37 -6.75
C ALA A 10 26.83 -1.83 -6.72
N ASP A 11 27.66 -2.21 -7.70
CA ASP A 11 29.03 -1.72 -7.82
C ASP A 11 29.08 -0.21 -8.08
N ASN A 12 28.22 0.31 -8.96
CA ASN A 12 28.13 1.74 -9.29
C ASN A 12 27.61 2.61 -8.13
N SER A 13 26.84 2.03 -7.21
CA SER A 13 26.31 2.70 -6.02
C SER A 13 27.08 2.38 -4.74
N TYR A 14 28.15 1.58 -4.81
CA TYR A 14 28.92 1.17 -3.66
C TYR A 14 29.39 2.36 -2.81
N GLY A 15 29.13 2.30 -1.50
CA GLY A 15 29.48 3.36 -0.55
C GLY A 15 28.66 4.65 -0.65
N LYS A 16 27.67 4.74 -1.55
CA LYS A 16 26.74 5.87 -1.64
C LYS A 16 25.53 5.61 -0.74
N VAL A 17 25.20 6.58 0.10
CA VAL A 17 24.04 6.55 1.00
C VAL A 17 23.31 7.89 0.93
N LEU A 18 22.00 7.87 1.17
CA LEU A 18 21.23 9.09 1.34
C LEU A 18 21.47 9.65 2.74
N MET A 19 21.75 10.95 2.80
CA MET A 19 22.03 11.66 4.05
C MET A 19 21.05 12.82 4.23
N PHE A 20 20.63 13.03 5.47
CA PHE A 20 19.86 14.19 5.90
C PHE A 20 20.40 14.70 7.24
N ASN A 21 20.77 15.96 7.33
CA ASN A 21 21.38 16.59 8.53
C ASN A 21 22.59 15.81 9.09
N ASN A 22 23.46 15.31 8.21
CA ASN A 22 24.65 14.49 8.54
C ASN A 22 24.36 13.11 9.15
N GLU A 23 23.12 12.63 9.06
CA GLU A 23 22.74 11.28 9.47
C GLU A 23 22.31 10.46 8.24
N ILE A 24 22.53 9.14 8.27
CA ILE A 24 22.08 8.23 7.22
C ILE A 24 20.56 8.13 7.30
N CYS A 25 19.90 8.34 6.14
CA CYS A 25 18.45 8.26 6.05
C CYS A 25 17.92 6.83 6.26
N ASP A 26 16.75 6.71 6.89
CA ASP A 26 15.89 5.53 6.81
C ASP A 26 15.24 5.48 5.42
N THR A 27 15.82 4.69 4.51
CA THR A 27 15.43 4.62 3.10
C THR A 27 14.30 3.61 2.87
N ARG A 28 13.07 4.00 3.21
CA ARG A 28 11.88 3.17 2.99
C ARG A 28 11.49 3.11 1.53
N TYR A 29 10.89 2.00 1.13
CA TYR A 29 10.32 1.82 -0.20
C TYR A 29 9.09 0.92 -0.16
N SER A 30 8.20 1.09 -1.13
CA SER A 30 7.06 0.22 -1.35
C SER A 30 6.94 -0.15 -2.81
N LYS A 31 6.23 -1.23 -3.13
CA LYS A 31 6.12 -1.71 -4.50
C LYS A 31 5.48 -0.68 -5.42
N SER A 32 4.30 -0.15 -5.04
CA SER A 32 3.62 0.90 -5.79
C SER A 32 2.90 1.87 -4.87
N CYS A 33 3.14 3.17 -5.01
CA CYS A 33 2.44 4.19 -4.24
C CYS A 33 1.01 4.41 -4.72
N GLY A 34 0.70 4.10 -5.99
CA GLY A 34 -0.59 4.38 -6.63
C GLY A 34 -0.78 5.85 -7.00
N GLY A 35 0.33 6.61 -7.17
CA GLY A 35 0.38 8.01 -7.59
C GLY A 35 0.63 9.02 -6.46
N THR A 36 0.56 8.59 -5.20
CA THR A 36 0.87 9.45 -4.05
C THR A 36 1.49 8.61 -2.95
N THR A 37 2.63 9.03 -2.43
CA THR A 37 3.29 8.36 -1.31
C THR A 37 2.60 8.69 0.02
N GLU A 38 2.91 7.93 1.08
CA GLU A 38 2.31 8.12 2.40
C GLU A 38 3.31 8.74 3.37
N ASN A 39 2.81 9.39 4.41
CA ASN A 39 3.61 9.86 5.52
C ASN A 39 4.03 8.69 6.43
N PHE A 40 5.28 8.72 6.91
CA PHE A 40 5.82 7.72 7.82
C PHE A 40 4.95 7.52 9.08
N GLU A 41 4.49 8.61 9.68
CA GLU A 41 3.71 8.61 10.93
C GLU A 41 2.34 7.93 10.82
N ASN A 42 1.80 7.78 9.60
CA ASN A 42 0.53 7.09 9.38
C ASN A 42 0.68 5.56 9.30
N VAL A 43 1.91 5.06 9.25
CA VAL A 43 2.19 3.63 9.03
C VAL A 43 2.79 2.98 10.27
N TRP A 44 3.79 3.61 10.91
CA TRP A 44 4.53 2.98 12.01
C TRP A 44 4.30 3.65 13.36
N GLU A 45 4.87 4.82 13.59
CA GLU A 45 4.86 5.50 14.88
C GLU A 45 4.59 7.00 14.69
N ASP A 46 4.03 7.64 15.70
CA ASP A 46 3.73 9.08 15.69
C ASP A 46 5.01 9.92 15.79
N LYS A 47 5.83 9.80 14.74
CA LYS A 47 7.08 10.53 14.56
C LYS A 47 7.19 11.06 13.15
N SER A 48 7.21 12.37 13.01
CA SER A 48 7.40 13.01 11.72
C SER A 48 8.85 12.90 11.27
N ILE A 49 9.08 12.27 10.11
CA ILE A 49 10.39 12.19 9.46
C ILE A 49 10.36 13.11 8.23
N PRO A 50 11.16 14.20 8.18
CA PRO A 50 11.04 15.24 7.16
C PRO A 50 11.18 14.75 5.72
N TYR A 51 12.02 13.75 5.48
CA TYR A 51 12.28 13.18 4.15
C TYR A 51 11.38 11.96 3.81
N LEU A 52 10.50 11.53 4.74
CA LEU A 52 9.50 10.47 4.50
C LEU A 52 8.07 11.03 4.55
N LYS A 53 7.89 12.19 3.92
CA LYS A 53 6.59 12.83 3.75
C LYS A 53 5.94 12.42 2.44
N SER A 54 4.61 12.52 2.43
CA SER A 54 3.81 12.27 1.24
C SER A 54 4.14 13.28 0.13
N ILE A 55 4.35 12.75 -1.06
CA ILE A 55 4.50 13.52 -2.30
C ILE A 55 3.61 12.93 -3.40
N LYS A 56 3.26 13.74 -4.38
CA LYS A 56 2.71 13.24 -5.64
C LYS A 56 3.84 12.65 -6.48
N ASP A 57 3.70 11.38 -6.84
CA ASP A 57 4.67 10.62 -7.63
C ASP A 57 4.24 10.63 -9.10
N CYS A 58 4.32 11.83 -9.72
CA CYS A 58 3.84 12.09 -11.07
C CYS A 58 4.75 13.06 -11.82
N ASN A 59 4.62 13.07 -13.16
CA ASN A 59 5.28 14.05 -14.03
C ASN A 59 4.57 15.42 -13.98
N ASP A 60 5.10 16.39 -14.73
CA ASP A 60 4.58 17.77 -14.80
C ASP A 60 3.17 17.85 -15.43
N HIS A 61 2.73 16.79 -16.12
CA HIS A 61 1.38 16.66 -16.69
C HIS A 61 0.39 15.96 -15.73
N GLY A 62 0.85 15.58 -14.54
CA GLY A 62 0.04 14.89 -13.52
C GLY A 62 -0.17 13.40 -13.80
N GLU A 63 0.63 12.79 -14.67
CA GLU A 63 0.62 11.35 -14.91
C GLU A 63 1.51 10.64 -13.90
N ASP A 64 0.90 9.71 -13.15
CA ASP A 64 1.62 8.96 -12.11
C ASP A 64 2.72 8.09 -12.72
N TYR A 65 3.94 8.16 -12.22
CA TYR A 65 5.07 7.36 -12.72
C TYR A 65 4.87 5.85 -12.58
N CYS A 66 4.06 5.40 -11.63
CA CYS A 66 3.69 3.99 -11.49
C CYS A 66 2.49 3.56 -12.36
N ASN A 67 2.04 4.40 -13.30
CA ASN A 67 0.96 4.07 -14.21
C ASN A 67 1.39 2.99 -15.22
N PRO A 68 0.62 1.90 -15.40
CA PRO A 68 0.92 0.84 -16.36
C PRO A 68 1.09 1.31 -17.81
N ASN A 69 0.59 2.49 -18.17
CA ASN A 69 0.76 3.05 -19.51
C ASN A 69 2.21 3.22 -19.94
N TYR A 70 3.15 3.39 -18.97
CA TYR A 70 4.59 3.44 -19.27
C TYR A 70 5.18 2.08 -19.65
N PHE A 71 4.42 0.99 -19.44
CA PHE A 71 4.90 -0.38 -19.60
C PHE A 71 4.15 -1.17 -20.68
N LYS A 72 3.30 -0.53 -21.49
CA LYS A 72 2.39 -1.21 -22.45
C LYS A 72 3.08 -2.18 -23.40
N ASP A 73 4.31 -1.87 -23.80
CA ASP A 73 5.08 -2.65 -24.77
C ASP A 73 6.22 -3.43 -24.12
N ILE A 74 6.23 -3.52 -22.80
CA ILE A 74 7.33 -4.08 -22.02
C ILE A 74 6.78 -5.10 -21.02
N SER A 75 7.36 -6.30 -21.01
CA SER A 75 7.09 -7.24 -19.92
C SER A 75 7.76 -6.72 -18.64
N ILE A 76 6.95 -6.20 -17.73
CA ILE A 76 7.42 -5.65 -16.45
C ILE A 76 8.12 -6.73 -15.60
N SER A 77 7.77 -8.00 -15.78
CA SER A 77 8.40 -9.15 -15.13
C SER A 77 9.88 -9.30 -15.44
N ASN A 78 10.36 -8.82 -16.58
CA ASN A 78 11.78 -8.79 -16.90
C ASN A 78 12.59 -7.89 -15.95
N TYR A 79 11.93 -6.99 -15.23
CA TYR A 79 12.56 -6.02 -14.33
C TYR A 79 12.29 -6.31 -12.85
N ILE A 80 11.08 -6.78 -12.53
CA ILE A 80 10.67 -7.00 -11.13
C ILE A 80 10.48 -8.48 -10.77
N GLY A 81 10.70 -9.39 -11.73
CA GLY A 81 10.50 -10.83 -11.59
C GLY A 81 9.05 -11.26 -11.81
N SER A 82 8.85 -12.57 -11.98
CA SER A 82 7.57 -13.18 -12.35
C SER A 82 6.58 -13.37 -11.19
N VAL A 83 7.00 -13.11 -9.96
CA VAL A 83 6.15 -13.36 -8.76
C VAL A 83 4.86 -12.57 -8.78
N ASP A 84 4.84 -11.46 -9.51
CA ASP A 84 3.76 -10.48 -9.50
C ASP A 84 3.28 -10.12 -10.92
N GLU A 85 3.49 -10.99 -11.90
CA GLU A 85 3.15 -10.75 -13.32
C GLU A 85 1.68 -10.41 -13.53
N ASP A 86 0.79 -11.08 -12.78
CA ASP A 86 -0.67 -10.93 -12.91
C ASP A 86 -1.26 -9.87 -11.97
N SER A 87 -0.42 -9.07 -11.33
CA SER A 87 -0.88 -8.20 -10.25
C SER A 87 -1.18 -6.79 -10.70
N GLU A 88 -2.37 -6.31 -10.39
CA GLU A 88 -2.80 -4.94 -10.63
C GLU A 88 -2.22 -3.98 -9.59
N TYR A 89 -0.95 -3.57 -9.72
CA TYR A 89 -0.27 -2.72 -8.73
C TYR A 89 -0.83 -1.32 -8.60
N TYR A 90 -1.45 -0.83 -9.67
CA TYR A 90 -1.80 0.57 -9.80
C TYR A 90 -3.22 0.86 -9.34
N ARG A 91 -4.18 0.06 -9.84
CA ARG A 91 -5.61 0.13 -9.47
C ARG A 91 -6.15 -1.28 -9.38
N TRP A 92 -6.91 -1.56 -8.32
CA TRP A 92 -7.44 -2.89 -8.07
C TRP A 92 -8.83 -2.85 -7.46
N GLN A 93 -9.55 -3.94 -7.59
CA GLN A 93 -10.84 -4.19 -6.97
C GLN A 93 -10.77 -5.48 -6.16
N PHE A 94 -11.43 -5.48 -5.01
CA PHE A 94 -11.44 -6.64 -4.12
C PHE A 94 -12.79 -6.76 -3.41
N GLU A 95 -13.41 -7.96 -3.42
CA GLU A 95 -14.62 -8.25 -2.67
C GLU A 95 -14.24 -8.82 -1.29
N VAL A 96 -14.72 -8.18 -0.22
CA VAL A 96 -14.40 -8.59 1.16
C VAL A 96 -15.18 -9.84 1.53
N ASP A 97 -14.49 -10.87 1.97
CA ASP A 97 -15.09 -12.04 2.62
C ASP A 97 -15.45 -11.71 4.08
N THR A 98 -16.70 -11.32 4.32
CA THR A 98 -17.17 -10.95 5.67
C THR A 98 -17.12 -12.13 6.65
N SER A 99 -17.19 -13.36 6.18
CA SER A 99 -17.03 -14.55 7.03
C SER A 99 -15.60 -14.67 7.55
N TYR A 100 -14.63 -14.30 6.72
CA TYR A 100 -13.24 -14.19 7.15
C TYR A 100 -13.04 -13.07 8.18
N VAL A 101 -13.64 -11.89 7.96
CA VAL A 101 -13.59 -10.78 8.93
C VAL A 101 -14.12 -11.23 10.29
N VAL A 102 -15.27 -11.94 10.34
CA VAL A 102 -15.83 -12.51 11.57
C VAL A 102 -14.82 -13.47 12.24
N GLN A 103 -14.25 -14.38 11.47
CA GLN A 103 -13.24 -15.32 11.97
C GLN A 103 -11.99 -14.60 12.49
N TYR A 104 -11.51 -13.59 11.79
CA TYR A 104 -10.38 -12.78 12.20
C TYR A 104 -10.62 -12.05 13.52
N LEU A 105 -11.80 -11.42 13.67
CA LEU A 105 -12.20 -10.75 14.92
C LEU A 105 -12.20 -11.72 16.10
N LYS A 106 -12.66 -12.94 15.90
CA LYS A 106 -12.60 -13.97 16.94
C LYS A 106 -11.17 -14.36 17.30
N LEU A 107 -10.34 -14.64 16.32
CA LEU A 107 -8.97 -15.12 16.53
C LEU A 107 -8.04 -14.05 17.11
N LYS A 108 -8.11 -12.82 16.63
CA LYS A 108 -7.18 -11.75 17.01
C LYS A 108 -7.65 -10.89 18.19
N TYR A 109 -8.97 -10.73 18.34
CA TYR A 109 -9.55 -9.81 19.33
C TYR A 109 -10.47 -10.52 20.34
N ASN A 110 -10.67 -11.84 20.22
CA ASN A 110 -11.61 -12.63 21.04
C ASN A 110 -13.03 -12.06 21.00
N ILE A 111 -13.47 -11.58 19.82
CA ILE A 111 -14.79 -11.02 19.59
C ILE A 111 -15.68 -12.05 18.89
N GLU A 112 -16.81 -12.40 19.52
CA GLU A 112 -17.83 -13.31 18.98
C GLU A 112 -18.84 -12.52 18.13
N ALA A 113 -18.39 -12.04 16.96
CA ALA A 113 -19.28 -11.47 15.96
C ALA A 113 -20.06 -12.58 15.25
N GLU A 114 -21.31 -12.32 14.86
CA GLU A 114 -22.12 -13.18 14.01
C GLU A 114 -22.12 -12.68 12.56
N ILE A 115 -22.36 -11.37 12.37
CA ILE A 115 -22.35 -10.73 11.07
C ILE A 115 -21.63 -9.37 11.13
N ILE A 116 -21.07 -8.96 10.01
CA ILE A 116 -20.53 -7.61 9.81
C ILE A 116 -21.67 -6.73 9.28
N ILE A 117 -21.96 -5.66 10.02
CA ILE A 117 -23.01 -4.68 9.67
C ILE A 117 -22.44 -3.58 8.77
N ASP A 118 -21.25 -3.06 9.13
CA ASP A 118 -20.64 -1.95 8.38
C ASP A 118 -19.13 -1.90 8.55
N LEU A 119 -18.47 -1.30 7.55
CA LEU A 119 -17.04 -0.99 7.53
C LEU A 119 -16.89 0.51 7.25
N GLN A 120 -16.42 1.28 8.23
CA GLN A 120 -16.35 2.74 8.15
C GLN A 120 -14.91 3.22 8.24
N ILE A 121 -14.44 3.93 7.22
CA ILE A 121 -13.13 4.58 7.24
C ILE A 121 -13.21 5.76 8.21
N LEU A 122 -12.41 5.73 9.28
CA LEU A 122 -12.33 6.82 10.25
C LEU A 122 -11.18 7.77 9.94
N LYS A 123 -10.00 7.22 9.58
CA LYS A 123 -8.83 8.03 9.24
C LYS A 123 -8.06 7.42 8.08
N ALA A 124 -7.64 8.29 7.18
CA ALA A 124 -6.75 7.97 6.07
C ALA A 124 -5.69 9.07 5.91
N GLY A 125 -4.52 8.70 5.42
CA GLY A 125 -3.44 9.62 5.11
C GLY A 125 -3.58 10.28 3.73
N PRO A 126 -2.60 11.13 3.35
CA PRO A 126 -2.63 11.85 2.08
C PRO A 126 -2.67 10.95 0.84
N SER A 127 -2.11 9.74 0.92
CA SER A 127 -2.18 8.75 -0.16
C SER A 127 -3.54 8.08 -0.30
N GLY A 128 -4.44 8.31 0.66
CA GLY A 128 -5.69 7.57 0.82
C GLY A 128 -5.56 6.26 1.59
N ARG A 129 -4.36 5.96 2.14
CA ARG A 129 -4.18 4.77 2.99
C ARG A 129 -4.90 4.92 4.31
N VAL A 130 -5.82 4.01 4.54
CA VAL A 130 -6.61 3.92 5.77
C VAL A 130 -5.74 3.37 6.88
N TYR A 131 -5.68 4.06 8.01
CA TYR A 131 -4.98 3.63 9.21
C TYR A 131 -5.88 3.56 10.46
N GLN A 132 -7.17 3.96 10.33
CA GLN A 132 -8.22 3.61 11.30
C GLN A 132 -9.50 3.21 10.56
N LEU A 133 -9.97 2.00 10.84
CA LEU A 133 -11.21 1.43 10.30
C LEU A 133 -12.12 1.02 11.46
N ASN A 134 -13.37 1.47 11.46
CA ASN A 134 -14.39 1.01 12.40
C ASN A 134 -15.14 -0.16 11.78
N VAL A 135 -15.15 -1.29 12.46
CA VAL A 135 -15.92 -2.48 12.10
C VAL A 135 -17.14 -2.56 12.99
N ILE A 136 -18.32 -2.40 12.40
CA ILE A 136 -19.59 -2.54 13.10
C ILE A 136 -20.11 -3.95 12.85
N TYR A 137 -20.43 -4.65 13.91
CA TYR A 137 -20.87 -6.03 13.87
C TYR A 137 -22.04 -6.29 14.82
N ARG A 138 -22.75 -7.39 14.60
CA ARG A 138 -23.76 -7.91 15.52
C ARG A 138 -23.23 -9.17 16.17
N ASP A 139 -23.39 -9.26 17.49
CA ASP A 139 -23.01 -10.43 18.27
C ASP A 139 -24.13 -11.50 18.31
N LYS A 140 -23.84 -12.68 18.86
CA LYS A 140 -24.81 -13.78 19.01
C LYS A 140 -26.02 -13.44 19.88
N ALA A 141 -25.94 -12.39 20.70
CA ALA A 141 -27.06 -11.85 21.47
C ALA A 141 -27.89 -10.81 20.69
N ASN A 142 -27.67 -10.70 19.37
CA ASN A 142 -28.32 -9.75 18.47
C ASN A 142 -28.07 -8.28 18.84
N LYS A 143 -26.96 -7.99 19.54
CA LYS A 143 -26.56 -6.63 19.91
C LYS A 143 -25.56 -6.08 18.91
N GLU A 144 -25.78 -4.84 18.48
CA GLU A 144 -24.84 -4.12 17.65
C GLU A 144 -23.68 -3.58 18.51
N LYS A 145 -22.46 -3.80 18.01
CA LYS A 145 -21.21 -3.37 18.64
C LYS A 145 -20.23 -2.91 17.56
N SER A 146 -19.15 -2.27 17.97
CA SER A 146 -18.08 -1.89 17.05
C SER A 146 -16.70 -2.06 17.67
N ILE A 147 -15.70 -2.16 16.80
CA ILE A 147 -14.30 -2.14 17.15
C ILE A 147 -13.53 -1.28 16.15
N ILE A 148 -12.59 -0.47 16.63
CA ILE A 148 -11.68 0.29 15.79
C ILE A 148 -10.42 -0.53 15.57
N ILE A 149 -10.14 -0.83 14.31
CA ILE A 149 -8.89 -1.46 13.86
C ILE A 149 -7.91 -0.36 13.52
N ASN A 150 -6.77 -0.35 14.19
CA ASN A 150 -5.71 0.61 13.99
C ASN A 150 -4.58 0.00 13.16
N THR A 151 -3.81 0.85 12.50
CA THR A 151 -2.70 0.60 11.58
C THR A 151 -3.12 0.03 10.22
N GLU A 152 -2.44 0.49 9.19
CA GLU A 152 -2.66 0.01 7.82
C GLU A 152 -2.41 -1.50 7.71
N TYR A 153 -1.43 -2.01 8.47
CA TYR A 153 -1.07 -3.42 8.51
C TYR A 153 -2.25 -4.30 9.00
N ASN A 154 -2.82 -3.96 10.17
CA ASN A 154 -3.92 -4.75 10.74
C ASN A 154 -5.20 -4.66 9.88
N ILE A 155 -5.44 -3.53 9.21
CA ILE A 155 -6.58 -3.35 8.31
C ILE A 155 -6.42 -4.25 7.08
N ARG A 156 -5.23 -4.34 6.49
CA ARG A 156 -4.95 -5.22 5.35
C ARG A 156 -5.07 -6.70 5.72
N ASP A 157 -4.58 -7.09 6.91
CA ASP A 157 -4.67 -8.45 7.44
C ASP A 157 -6.12 -8.85 7.75
N LEU A 158 -6.92 -7.92 8.30
CA LEU A 158 -8.36 -8.11 8.57
C LEU A 158 -9.17 -8.35 7.30
N LEU A 159 -8.90 -7.61 6.23
CA LEU A 159 -9.78 -7.56 5.06
C LEU A 159 -9.47 -8.64 4.01
N SER A 160 -8.32 -9.32 4.10
CA SER A 160 -7.95 -10.36 3.13
C SER A 160 -7.10 -11.47 3.75
N ARG A 161 -7.44 -12.74 3.42
CA ARG A 161 -6.66 -13.93 3.81
C ARG A 161 -5.24 -13.93 3.25
N SER A 162 -5.04 -13.32 2.07
CA SER A 162 -3.76 -13.22 1.41
C SER A 162 -3.03 -11.90 1.68
N PHE A 163 -3.48 -11.14 2.65
CA PHE A 163 -2.99 -9.80 2.97
C PHE A 163 -3.25 -8.79 1.84
N LEU A 164 -4.20 -7.87 2.05
CA LEU A 164 -4.65 -6.93 1.02
C LEU A 164 -3.49 -6.13 0.42
N TYR A 165 -3.55 -5.82 -0.87
CA TYR A 165 -2.48 -5.15 -1.63
C TYR A 165 -1.99 -3.85 -0.98
N SER A 166 -2.92 -2.98 -0.56
CA SER A 166 -2.65 -1.78 0.23
C SER A 166 -3.88 -1.43 1.06
N SER A 167 -3.76 -0.45 1.94
CA SER A 167 -4.91 0.14 2.62
C SER A 167 -5.47 1.40 1.94
N ALA A 168 -4.96 1.75 0.75
CA ALA A 168 -5.49 2.89 -0.03
C ALA A 168 -6.71 2.46 -0.84
N PHE A 169 -7.88 2.55 -0.26
CA PHE A 169 -9.14 2.13 -0.90
C PHE A 169 -10.33 2.99 -0.47
N THR A 170 -11.39 2.92 -1.29
CA THR A 170 -12.76 3.31 -0.93
C THR A 170 -13.61 2.05 -0.79
N ILE A 171 -14.69 2.13 -0.02
CA ILE A 171 -15.60 1.01 0.23
C ILE A 171 -16.94 1.31 -0.45
N LEU A 172 -17.38 0.40 -1.31
CA LEU A 172 -18.75 0.36 -1.81
C LEU A 172 -19.49 -0.77 -1.11
N LYS A 173 -20.58 -0.42 -0.42
CA LYS A 173 -21.50 -1.38 0.19
C LYS A 173 -22.72 -1.55 -0.71
N ASP A 174 -22.99 -2.78 -1.12
CA ASP A 174 -24.24 -3.17 -1.79
C ASP A 174 -24.87 -4.31 -0.99
N LYS A 175 -25.93 -3.98 -0.23
CA LYS A 175 -26.57 -4.89 0.73
C LYS A 175 -25.57 -5.43 1.75
N GLU A 176 -25.22 -6.73 1.66
CA GLU A 176 -24.29 -7.41 2.55
C GLU A 176 -22.88 -7.57 1.95
N LYS A 177 -22.67 -7.08 0.73
CA LYS A 177 -21.39 -7.15 0.02
C LYS A 177 -20.60 -5.86 0.18
N TYR A 178 -19.30 -5.99 0.37
CA TYR A 178 -18.36 -4.88 0.45
C TYR A 178 -17.32 -5.04 -0.67
N THR A 179 -17.31 -4.08 -1.58
CA THR A 179 -16.30 -4.01 -2.63
C THR A 179 -15.33 -2.88 -2.35
N LEU A 180 -14.05 -3.19 -2.33
CA LEU A 180 -12.98 -2.21 -2.20
C LEU A 180 -12.47 -1.83 -3.58
N TYR A 181 -12.39 -0.53 -3.84
CA TYR A 181 -11.69 0.03 -5.00
C TYR A 181 -10.41 0.67 -4.50
N GLY A 182 -9.29 0.06 -4.81
CA GLY A 182 -8.02 0.43 -4.23
C GLY A 182 -6.95 0.82 -5.24
N LYS A 183 -5.83 1.29 -4.71
CA LYS A 183 -4.67 1.71 -5.48
C LYS A 183 -3.36 1.41 -4.76
N GLY A 184 -2.32 1.14 -5.57
CA GLY A 184 -0.98 0.89 -5.05
C GLY A 184 -0.84 -0.45 -4.35
N TRP A 185 0.40 -0.77 -3.97
CA TRP A 185 0.80 -1.99 -3.26
C TRP A 185 1.83 -1.67 -2.18
N GLY A 186 1.56 -2.09 -0.96
CA GLY A 186 2.38 -1.83 0.22
C GLY A 186 2.01 -0.55 0.96
N HIS A 187 2.83 -0.21 1.92
CA HIS A 187 2.59 0.91 2.85
C HIS A 187 2.71 2.32 2.21
N GLY A 188 3.33 2.42 1.04
CA GLY A 188 3.40 3.67 0.26
C GLY A 188 4.40 4.72 0.76
N VAL A 189 5.15 4.49 1.81
CA VAL A 189 6.13 5.45 2.33
C VAL A 189 7.45 5.33 1.59
N GLY A 190 8.08 6.46 1.29
CA GLY A 190 9.38 6.56 0.62
C GLY A 190 9.29 6.24 -0.87
N LEU A 191 10.31 5.54 -1.41
CA LEU A 191 10.44 5.26 -2.83
C LEU A 191 9.32 4.34 -3.35
N CYS A 192 8.71 4.72 -4.45
CA CYS A 192 7.82 3.87 -5.24
C CYS A 192 8.65 3.05 -6.25
N GLN A 193 8.78 1.74 -6.07
CA GLN A 193 9.61 0.91 -6.95
C GLN A 193 9.12 0.90 -8.40
N ILE A 194 7.80 0.77 -8.61
CA ILE A 194 7.20 0.84 -9.95
C ILE A 194 7.32 2.24 -10.52
N GLY A 195 7.17 3.30 -9.70
CA GLY A 195 7.38 4.69 -10.12
C GLY A 195 8.82 4.94 -10.56
N ALA A 196 9.80 4.47 -9.80
CA ALA A 196 11.22 4.54 -10.16
C ALA A 196 11.50 3.84 -11.50
N LEU A 197 10.90 2.66 -11.72
CA LEU A 197 10.97 1.96 -13.00
C LEU A 197 10.36 2.82 -14.13
N GLY A 198 9.16 3.41 -13.91
CA GLY A 198 8.53 4.33 -14.87
C GLY A 198 9.40 5.53 -15.20
N MET A 199 10.02 6.16 -14.21
CA MET A 199 10.97 7.26 -14.42
C MET A 199 12.18 6.81 -15.23
N SER A 200 12.69 5.58 -15.03
CA SER A 200 13.83 5.06 -15.82
C SER A 200 13.49 4.92 -17.31
N PHE A 201 12.25 4.58 -17.67
CA PHE A 201 11.80 4.54 -19.07
C PHE A 201 11.64 5.94 -19.69
N LEU A 202 11.54 6.96 -18.85
CA LEU A 202 11.62 8.37 -19.26
C LEU A 202 13.06 8.90 -19.29
N ASN A 203 14.05 8.00 -19.27
CA ASN A 203 15.49 8.29 -19.27
C ASN A 203 15.97 9.08 -18.03
N LYS A 204 15.24 9.02 -16.92
CA LYS A 204 15.72 9.55 -15.66
C LYS A 204 16.82 8.66 -15.09
N ASN A 205 17.88 9.26 -14.60
CA ASN A 205 18.97 8.56 -13.93
C ASN A 205 18.66 8.37 -12.43
N PHE A 206 19.45 7.55 -11.73
CA PHE A 206 19.21 7.23 -10.33
C PHE A 206 19.32 8.42 -9.36
N GLN A 207 19.95 9.53 -9.76
CA GLN A 207 20.04 10.75 -8.95
C GLN A 207 18.79 11.64 -9.11
N GLU A 208 18.06 11.45 -10.22
CA GLU A 208 16.79 12.16 -10.49
C GLU A 208 15.57 11.41 -9.92
N ILE A 209 15.74 10.10 -9.66
CA ILE A 209 14.75 9.21 -9.06
C ILE A 209 14.84 9.28 -7.53
#